data_0be9e9dae72014cb18c8bc3ab4b52734
#
_entry.id   0be9e9dae72014cb18c8bc3ab4b52734
#
_cell.length_a   1.000
_cell.length_b   1.000
_cell.length_c   1.000
_cell.angle_alpha   90.00
_cell.angle_beta   90.00
_cell.angle_gamma   90.00
#
_symmetry.space_group_name_H-M   'P 1'
#
loop_
_entity.id
_entity.type
_entity.pdbx_description
1 polymer ?
#
loop_
_entity_poly.entity_id
_entity_poly.type
_entity_poly.pdbx_seq_one_letter_code
_entity_poly.pdbx_strand_id
1 'polypeptide(L)'
;MRRRVGRMVLGPALAGAVVFLAAAQRTPQPRSSGGGLPELGTVLRPLPDGPGKTIADGACVACHSADIIRQQRLTEKQWQATVTKMAGWGAPVTDDERGPLIAYLVRNFGPDNDRFEPVTARPAGR
;
A
#
# COMPACT_ATOMS: atom_id res chain seq x y z
N MET A 1 -56.30 -51.59 -46.36
CA MET A 1 -56.00 -50.21 -45.93
C MET A 1 -56.55 -49.99 -44.51
N ARG A 2 -55.72 -50.03 -43.49
CA ARG A 2 -56.09 -49.80 -42.08
C ARG A 2 -55.31 -48.61 -41.54
N ARG A 3 -56.01 -47.52 -41.33
CA ARG A 3 -55.47 -46.32 -40.67
C ARG A 3 -55.42 -46.54 -39.16
N ARG A 4 -54.22 -46.57 -38.60
CA ARG A 4 -54.04 -46.55 -37.14
C ARG A 4 -54.02 -45.16 -36.64
N VAL A 5 -55.02 -44.76 -35.84
CA VAL A 5 -55.14 -43.50 -35.13
C VAL A 5 -54.19 -43.57 -33.93
N GLY A 6 -53.16 -42.76 -33.97
CA GLY A 6 -52.22 -42.61 -32.86
C GLY A 6 -52.83 -41.87 -31.70
N ARG A 7 -52.82 -42.49 -30.53
CA ARG A 7 -53.27 -41.92 -29.27
C ARG A 7 -52.25 -40.91 -28.80
N MET A 8 -52.66 -39.67 -28.75
CA MET A 8 -51.91 -38.53 -28.19
C MET A 8 -52.01 -38.63 -26.66
N VAL A 9 -50.87 -38.95 -25.99
CA VAL A 9 -50.80 -38.96 -24.53
C VAL A 9 -50.36 -37.57 -24.09
N LEU A 10 -51.28 -36.82 -23.48
CA LEU A 10 -50.95 -35.59 -22.77
C LEU A 10 -50.21 -35.96 -21.48
N GLY A 11 -48.95 -35.62 -21.41
CA GLY A 11 -48.15 -35.66 -20.17
C GLY A 11 -48.44 -34.43 -19.29
N PRO A 12 -48.41 -34.61 -17.98
CA PRO A 12 -48.68 -33.50 -17.07
C PRO A 12 -47.53 -32.50 -17.08
N ALA A 13 -47.88 -31.22 -17.24
CA ALA A 13 -46.97 -30.09 -17.12
C ALA A 13 -46.54 -29.96 -15.66
N LEU A 14 -45.24 -30.29 -15.40
CA LEU A 14 -44.60 -29.99 -14.14
C LEU A 14 -44.31 -28.49 -14.07
N ALA A 15 -45.14 -27.76 -13.33
CA ALA A 15 -44.90 -26.38 -12.95
C ALA A 15 -43.73 -26.33 -11.99
N GLY A 16 -42.54 -26.09 -12.53
CA GLY A 16 -41.35 -25.80 -11.74
C GLY A 16 -41.44 -24.45 -11.08
N ALA A 17 -41.67 -24.44 -9.78
CA ALA A 17 -41.59 -23.23 -8.97
C ALA A 17 -40.09 -22.81 -8.90
N VAL A 18 -39.74 -21.77 -9.65
CA VAL A 18 -38.44 -21.11 -9.54
C VAL A 18 -38.42 -20.31 -8.26
N VAL A 19 -37.85 -20.88 -7.21
CA VAL A 19 -37.57 -20.16 -5.98
C VAL A 19 -36.38 -19.23 -6.25
N PHE A 20 -36.67 -17.95 -6.48
CA PHE A 20 -35.65 -16.92 -6.46
C PHE A 20 -35.11 -16.78 -5.03
N LEU A 21 -33.98 -17.42 -4.73
CA LEU A 21 -33.18 -17.04 -3.58
C LEU A 21 -32.65 -15.63 -3.86
N ALA A 22 -33.33 -14.62 -3.33
CA ALA A 22 -32.77 -13.29 -3.21
C ALA A 22 -31.59 -13.40 -2.23
N ALA A 23 -30.39 -13.63 -2.79
CA ALA A 23 -29.16 -13.45 -2.07
C ALA A 23 -29.14 -11.97 -1.65
N ALA A 24 -29.50 -11.70 -0.39
CA ALA A 24 -29.32 -10.40 0.21
C ALA A 24 -27.84 -10.04 0.07
N GLN A 25 -27.52 -9.25 -0.93
CA GLN A 25 -26.22 -8.63 -1.07
C GLN A 25 -26.05 -7.74 0.16
N ARG A 26 -25.36 -8.30 1.18
CA ARG A 26 -24.89 -7.49 2.28
C ARG A 26 -23.88 -6.51 1.69
N THR A 27 -24.35 -5.33 1.35
CA THR A 27 -23.48 -4.20 1.12
C THR A 27 -22.54 -4.13 2.33
N PRO A 28 -21.20 -4.07 2.12
CA PRO A 28 -20.30 -3.86 3.22
C PRO A 28 -20.71 -2.55 3.91
N GLN A 29 -21.31 -2.69 5.07
CA GLN A 29 -21.66 -1.52 5.87
C GLN A 29 -20.32 -0.86 6.23
N PRO A 30 -20.11 0.42 5.93
CA PRO A 30 -18.94 1.11 6.42
C PRO A 30 -18.96 0.91 7.92
N ARG A 31 -17.92 0.23 8.45
CA ARG A 31 -17.76 0.09 9.88
C ARG A 31 -17.66 1.49 10.43
N SER A 32 -18.74 1.98 10.99
CA SER A 32 -18.69 3.16 11.81
C SER A 32 -17.73 2.83 12.96
N SER A 33 -16.53 3.34 12.87
CA SER A 33 -15.54 3.32 13.94
C SER A 33 -16.01 4.25 15.08
N GLY A 34 -17.23 4.02 15.53
CA GLY A 34 -17.78 4.62 16.73
C GLY A 34 -17.28 3.83 17.91
N GLY A 35 -16.12 4.14 18.39
CA GLY A 35 -15.56 3.54 19.57
C GLY A 35 -14.04 3.52 19.56
N GLY A 36 -13.42 4.66 19.74
CA GLY A 36 -12.21 4.78 20.53
C GLY A 36 -10.91 4.16 20.01
N LEU A 37 -10.78 3.80 18.73
CA LEU A 37 -9.44 3.63 18.18
C LEU A 37 -8.84 5.03 17.98
N PRO A 38 -7.66 5.31 18.55
CA PRO A 38 -7.02 6.59 18.30
C PRO A 38 -6.84 6.80 16.81
N GLU A 39 -7.19 7.98 16.30
CA GLU A 39 -6.70 8.38 15.00
C GLU A 39 -5.18 8.32 15.05
N LEU A 40 -4.62 7.31 14.42
CA LEU A 40 -3.20 7.24 14.18
C LEU A 40 -2.89 8.28 13.11
N GLY A 41 -2.84 9.54 13.54
CA GLY A 41 -2.46 10.65 12.69
C GLY A 41 -1.04 10.44 12.23
N THR A 42 -0.87 9.90 11.03
CA THR A 42 0.43 9.91 10.36
C THR A 42 0.71 11.35 9.96
N VAL A 43 1.52 12.04 10.73
CA VAL A 43 2.08 13.30 10.29
C VAL A 43 3.11 12.97 9.21
N LEU A 44 2.71 13.09 7.93
CA LEU A 44 3.63 12.94 6.81
C LEU A 44 4.65 14.07 6.88
N ARG A 45 5.84 13.75 7.35
CA ARG A 45 6.96 14.69 7.37
C ARG A 45 7.76 14.52 6.09
N PRO A 46 7.96 15.58 5.29
CA PRO A 46 8.82 15.51 4.11
C PRO A 46 10.28 15.20 4.51
N LEU A 47 11.07 14.77 3.56
CA LEU A 47 12.52 14.67 3.75
C LEU A 47 13.13 16.05 4.00
N PRO A 48 14.20 16.15 4.81
CA PRO A 48 14.89 17.42 5.07
C PRO A 48 15.39 18.09 3.80
N ASP A 49 15.34 19.40 3.75
CA ASP A 49 15.88 20.18 2.62
C ASP A 49 17.42 20.05 2.53
N GLY A 50 17.92 20.10 1.31
CA GLY A 50 19.34 20.06 1.04
C GLY A 50 19.71 19.39 -0.27
N PRO A 51 21.01 19.46 -0.66
CA PRO A 51 21.51 18.82 -1.87
C PRO A 51 21.25 17.31 -1.85
N GLY A 52 20.64 16.79 -2.90
CA GLY A 52 20.22 15.39 -3.02
C GLY A 52 18.78 15.08 -2.60
N LYS A 53 18.04 16.05 -2.01
CA LYS A 53 16.64 15.85 -1.64
C LYS A 53 15.76 15.48 -2.83
N THR A 54 15.90 16.22 -3.93
CA THR A 54 15.09 15.96 -5.14
C THR A 54 15.29 14.55 -5.68
N ILE A 55 16.53 14.07 -5.63
CA ILE A 55 16.85 12.68 -6.01
C ILE A 55 16.19 11.71 -5.03
N ALA A 56 16.30 11.96 -3.74
CA ALA A 56 15.68 11.11 -2.72
C ALA A 56 14.14 11.09 -2.81
N ASP A 57 13.51 12.23 -3.08
CA ASP A 57 12.06 12.30 -3.30
C ASP A 57 11.63 11.49 -4.52
N GLY A 58 12.33 11.63 -5.65
CA GLY A 58 12.01 10.91 -6.89
C GLY A 58 12.32 9.41 -6.81
N ALA A 59 13.43 9.04 -6.20
CA ALA A 59 13.90 7.66 -6.21
C ALA A 59 13.38 6.81 -5.03
N CYS A 60 13.18 7.41 -3.86
CA CYS A 60 12.83 6.68 -2.65
C CYS A 60 11.37 6.86 -2.28
N VAL A 61 10.88 8.11 -2.28
CA VAL A 61 9.51 8.43 -1.83
C VAL A 61 8.45 8.04 -2.86
N ALA A 62 8.85 7.75 -4.09
CA ALA A 62 7.95 7.21 -5.11
C ALA A 62 7.28 5.88 -4.72
N CYS A 63 7.94 5.06 -3.90
CA CYS A 63 7.46 3.74 -3.47
C CYS A 63 7.26 3.64 -1.96
N HIS A 64 7.89 4.50 -1.17
CA HIS A 64 7.89 4.46 0.30
C HIS A 64 7.46 5.81 0.88
N SER A 65 6.92 5.78 2.10
CA SER A 65 6.78 7.03 2.85
C SER A 65 8.17 7.54 3.29
N ALA A 66 8.32 8.85 3.40
CA ALA A 66 9.55 9.45 3.91
C ALA A 66 9.92 8.95 5.32
N ASP A 67 8.95 8.51 6.11
CA ASP A 67 9.16 8.00 7.47
C ASP A 67 10.02 6.74 7.51
N ILE A 68 9.92 5.86 6.51
CA ILE A 68 10.78 4.68 6.42
C ILE A 68 12.25 5.07 6.31
N ILE A 69 12.54 6.14 5.55
CA ILE A 69 13.89 6.67 5.39
C ILE A 69 14.33 7.40 6.66
N ARG A 70 13.45 8.23 7.21
CA ARG A 70 13.71 9.03 8.40
C ARG A 70 14.03 8.21 9.64
N GLN A 71 13.53 6.99 9.73
CA GLN A 71 13.78 6.06 10.84
C GLN A 71 15.14 5.38 10.75
N GLN A 72 15.82 5.43 9.61
CA GLN A 72 17.09 4.77 9.44
C GLN A 72 18.24 5.53 10.11
N ARG A 73 19.25 4.77 10.54
CA ARG A 73 20.54 5.26 11.06
C ARG A 73 21.62 4.37 10.49
N LEU A 74 21.89 4.57 9.20
CA LEU A 74 22.78 3.71 8.47
C LEU A 74 24.11 4.40 8.19
N THR A 75 25.19 3.63 8.29
CA THR A 75 26.52 4.06 7.84
C THR A 75 26.53 4.27 6.33
N GLU A 76 27.52 4.97 5.81
CA GLU A 76 27.69 5.17 4.37
C GLU A 76 27.66 3.84 3.60
N LYS A 77 28.42 2.84 4.07
CA LYS A 77 28.44 1.52 3.45
C LYS A 77 27.06 0.85 3.40
N GLN A 78 26.27 1.02 4.45
CA GLN A 78 24.90 0.48 4.51
C GLN A 78 23.96 1.24 3.58
N TRP A 79 24.11 2.57 3.48
CA TRP A 79 23.35 3.37 2.51
C TRP A 79 23.72 3.00 1.07
N GLN A 80 24.98 2.81 0.75
CA GLN A 80 25.42 2.33 -0.56
C GLN A 80 24.76 1.00 -0.93
N ALA A 81 24.78 0.03 0.00
CA ALA A 81 24.16 -1.28 -0.20
C ALA A 81 22.62 -1.15 -0.38
N THR A 82 21.98 -0.27 0.40
CA THR A 82 20.54 -0.02 0.32
C THR A 82 20.14 0.61 -1.01
N VAL A 83 20.85 1.66 -1.45
CA VAL A 83 20.60 2.33 -2.74
C VAL A 83 20.80 1.36 -3.89
N THR A 84 21.88 0.56 -3.86
CA THR A 84 22.15 -0.47 -4.87
C THR A 84 21.01 -1.49 -4.94
N LYS A 85 20.53 -1.95 -3.81
CA LYS A 85 19.41 -2.89 -3.75
C LYS A 85 18.12 -2.29 -4.29
N MET A 86 17.78 -1.06 -3.90
CA MET A 86 16.58 -0.38 -4.39
C MET A 86 16.64 -0.11 -5.89
N ALA A 87 17.80 0.30 -6.41
CA ALA A 87 18.01 0.45 -7.86
C ALA A 87 17.82 -0.88 -8.60
N GLY A 88 18.32 -1.98 -8.05
CA GLY A 88 18.07 -3.34 -8.58
C GLY A 88 16.60 -3.76 -8.57
N TRP A 89 15.77 -3.15 -7.73
CA TRP A 89 14.33 -3.36 -7.68
C TRP A 89 13.52 -2.33 -8.48
N GLY A 90 14.22 -1.45 -9.23
CA GLY A 90 13.62 -0.51 -10.15
C GLY A 90 13.46 0.92 -9.62
N ALA A 91 14.09 1.27 -8.49
CA ALA A 91 14.14 2.68 -8.09
C ALA A 91 14.90 3.49 -9.16
N PRO A 92 14.34 4.62 -9.65
CA PRO A 92 14.92 5.41 -10.73
C PRO A 92 16.10 6.25 -10.19
N VAL A 93 17.28 5.64 -10.12
CA VAL A 93 18.53 6.29 -9.71
C VAL A 93 19.59 6.02 -10.77
N THR A 94 20.08 7.06 -11.40
CA THR A 94 21.17 6.98 -12.37
C THR A 94 22.52 6.84 -11.66
N ASP A 95 23.56 6.42 -12.39
CA ASP A 95 24.87 6.20 -11.76
C ASP A 95 25.49 7.50 -11.25
N ASP A 96 25.27 8.61 -11.91
CA ASP A 96 25.72 9.95 -11.49
C ASP A 96 24.92 10.51 -10.29
N GLU A 97 23.68 10.06 -10.09
CA GLU A 97 22.86 10.45 -8.94
C GLU A 97 23.19 9.66 -7.66
N ARG A 98 23.83 8.49 -7.77
CA ARG A 98 24.11 7.63 -6.59
C ARG A 98 24.97 8.31 -5.56
N GLY A 99 26.06 8.97 -5.98
CA GLY A 99 26.94 9.67 -5.06
C GLY A 99 26.25 10.79 -4.29
N PRO A 100 25.62 11.75 -4.97
CA PRO A 100 24.84 12.83 -4.33
C PRO A 100 23.71 12.29 -3.42
N LEU A 101 23.00 11.25 -3.83
CA LEU A 101 21.96 10.63 -3.02
C LEU A 101 22.54 10.02 -1.73
N ILE A 102 23.61 9.23 -1.82
CA ILE A 102 24.23 8.60 -0.65
C ILE A 102 24.74 9.69 0.31
N ALA A 103 25.40 10.74 -0.21
CA ALA A 103 25.88 11.85 0.62
C ALA A 103 24.73 12.56 1.35
N TYR A 104 23.58 12.73 0.70
CA TYR A 104 22.37 13.26 1.31
C TYR A 104 21.85 12.36 2.43
N LEU A 105 21.75 11.04 2.18
CA LEU A 105 21.25 10.06 3.14
C LEU A 105 22.16 9.96 4.37
N VAL A 106 23.45 9.94 4.18
CA VAL A 106 24.44 9.90 5.28
C VAL A 106 24.34 11.14 6.16
N ARG A 107 24.28 12.33 5.53
CA ARG A 107 24.21 13.60 6.26
C ARG A 107 22.94 13.69 7.09
N ASN A 108 21.80 13.23 6.59
CA ASN A 108 20.50 13.41 7.25
C ASN A 108 20.09 12.20 8.09
N PHE A 109 20.57 11.02 7.76
CA PHE A 109 20.13 9.74 8.36
C PHE A 109 21.31 8.80 8.64
N GLY A 110 22.50 9.36 8.89
CA GLY A 110 23.64 8.64 9.37
C GLY A 110 23.53 8.30 10.86
N PRO A 111 24.42 7.43 11.38
CA PRO A 111 24.40 6.99 12.77
C PRO A 111 24.64 8.14 13.77
N ASP A 112 25.37 9.16 13.36
CA ASP A 112 25.75 10.28 14.21
C ASP A 112 24.77 11.47 14.13
N ASN A 113 23.61 11.28 13.51
CA ASN A 113 22.59 12.32 13.40
C ASN A 113 21.81 12.49 14.71
N ASP A 114 22.15 13.52 15.48
CA ASP A 114 21.53 13.90 16.75
C ASP A 114 20.12 14.52 16.61
N ARG A 115 19.74 14.92 15.38
CA ARG A 115 18.44 15.52 15.08
C ARG A 115 17.33 14.50 14.83
N PHE A 116 17.55 13.26 15.24
CA PHE A 116 16.53 12.25 15.11
C PHE A 116 15.34 12.46 16.04
N GLU A 117 14.20 12.69 15.45
CA GLU A 117 12.94 12.64 16.17
C GLU A 117 12.24 11.31 15.85
N PRO A 118 12.03 10.43 16.84
CA PRO A 118 11.25 9.22 16.64
C PRO A 118 9.84 9.58 16.14
N VAL A 119 9.34 8.80 15.19
CA VAL A 119 7.92 8.87 14.82
C VAL A 119 7.14 8.25 15.98
N THR A 120 6.57 9.08 16.82
CA THR A 120 5.71 8.63 17.92
C THR A 120 4.25 8.74 17.49
N ALA A 121 3.49 7.66 17.66
CA ALA A 121 2.04 7.76 17.59
C ALA A 121 1.57 8.70 18.71
N ARG A 122 0.74 9.70 18.34
CA ARG A 122 0.14 10.57 19.37
C ARG A 122 -0.77 9.69 20.24
N PRO A 123 -0.63 9.69 21.57
CA PRO A 123 -1.59 9.01 22.43
C PRO A 123 -2.99 9.54 22.13
N ALA A 124 -3.97 8.65 22.05
CA ALA A 124 -5.36 9.07 22.00
C ALA A 124 -5.64 9.95 23.21
N GLY A 125 -6.13 11.16 22.97
CA GLY A 125 -6.56 12.04 24.06
C GLY A 125 -7.60 11.31 24.91
N ARG A 126 -7.39 11.27 26.21
CA ARG A 126 -8.39 10.81 27.18
C ARG A 126 -9.42 11.91 27.35
#